data_89cf9d797467eb006d8314855714b7cd
#
_entry.id   89cf9d797467eb006d8314855714b7cd
#
_cell.length_a   1.000
_cell.length_b   1.000
_cell.length_c   1.000
_cell.angle_alpha   90.00
_cell.angle_beta   90.00
_cell.angle_gamma   90.00
#
_symmetry.space_group_name_H-M   'P 1'
#
loop_
_entity.id
_entity.type
_entity.pdbx_description
1 polymer ?
#
loop_
_entity_poly.entity_id
_entity_poly.type
_entity_poly.pdbx_seq_one_letter_code
_entity_poly.pdbx_strand_id
1 'polypeptide(L)'
;MKVEKKVQVSVDKLFDVVTASLKNDYEQNTSQPLFDDNIQPGLTYLKSFGRNQQHQVKVLLTAFEKPRLYEVVFSSNRGKQTVSYCFSSLSKDESTITYQQKVSEADFFQKANNFLLNKLFKKSIERQIDAQLNALANQAKNSSIK
;
A
#
# COMPACT_ATOMS: atom_id res chain seq x y z
N MET A 1 2.36 -4.38 -11.96
CA MET A 1 3.58 -4.86 -11.27
C MET A 1 3.21 -5.70 -10.06
N LYS A 2 3.86 -6.81 -9.92
CA LYS A 2 3.63 -7.74 -8.81
C LYS A 2 4.96 -8.14 -8.19
N VAL A 3 5.07 -8.02 -6.87
CA VAL A 3 6.27 -8.41 -6.13
C VAL A 3 5.86 -9.33 -4.99
N GLU A 4 6.52 -10.48 -4.88
CA GLU A 4 6.31 -11.42 -3.78
C GLU A 4 7.54 -11.48 -2.92
N LYS A 5 7.34 -11.55 -1.60
CA LYS A 5 8.44 -11.61 -0.65
C LYS A 5 8.08 -12.48 0.54
N LYS A 6 8.98 -13.40 0.87
CA LYS A 6 8.87 -14.22 2.07
C LYS A 6 9.50 -13.46 3.23
N VAL A 7 8.80 -13.37 4.36
CA VAL A 7 9.28 -12.63 5.54
C VAL A 7 9.10 -13.47 6.81
N GLN A 8 9.94 -13.19 7.80
CA GLN A 8 9.96 -13.91 9.07
C GLN A 8 9.12 -13.19 10.11
N VAL A 9 7.82 -13.05 9.84
CA VAL A 9 6.86 -12.40 10.72
C VAL A 9 5.46 -12.91 10.38
N SER A 10 4.57 -12.95 11.38
CA SER A 10 3.20 -13.46 11.20
C SER A 10 2.34 -12.50 10.38
N VAL A 11 1.30 -13.05 9.73
CA VAL A 11 0.34 -12.22 8.98
C VAL A 11 -0.38 -11.23 9.89
N ASP A 12 -0.67 -11.62 11.13
CA ASP A 12 -1.36 -10.73 12.06
C ASP A 12 -0.54 -9.48 12.36
N LYS A 13 0.76 -9.65 12.60
CA LYS A 13 1.64 -8.50 12.87
C LYS A 13 1.82 -7.61 11.65
N LEU A 14 1.92 -8.22 10.46
CA LEU A 14 1.99 -7.46 9.22
C LEU A 14 0.74 -6.62 9.01
N PHE A 15 -0.41 -7.22 9.22
CA PHE A 15 -1.69 -6.52 9.03
C PHE A 15 -1.89 -5.42 10.06
N ASP A 16 -1.44 -5.62 11.29
CA ASP A 16 -1.50 -4.59 12.33
C ASP A 16 -0.69 -3.36 11.95
N VAL A 17 0.49 -3.56 11.34
CA VAL A 17 1.31 -2.43 10.88
C VAL A 17 0.62 -1.68 9.75
N VAL A 18 0.02 -2.41 8.80
CA VAL A 18 -0.73 -1.80 7.70
C VAL A 18 -1.92 -0.98 8.24
N THR A 19 -2.63 -1.55 9.21
CA THR A 19 -3.77 -0.87 9.86
C THR A 19 -3.32 0.41 10.55
N ALA A 20 -2.22 0.32 11.32
CA ALA A 20 -1.68 1.50 12.01
C ALA A 20 -1.23 2.57 11.01
N SER A 21 -0.64 2.17 9.90
CA SER A 21 -0.22 3.10 8.85
C SER A 21 -1.42 3.80 8.22
N LEU A 22 -2.50 3.06 7.98
CA LEU A 22 -3.74 3.64 7.44
C LEU A 22 -4.32 4.67 8.40
N LYS A 23 -4.39 4.34 9.69
CA LYS A 23 -4.89 5.27 10.71
C LYS A 23 -4.06 6.54 10.77
N ASN A 24 -2.74 6.38 10.75
CA ASN A 24 -1.84 7.53 10.79
C ASN A 24 -2.01 8.41 9.56
N ASP A 25 -2.08 7.80 8.38
CA ASP A 25 -2.26 8.54 7.13
C ASP A 25 -3.59 9.31 7.12
N TYR A 26 -4.65 8.66 7.57
CA TYR A 26 -5.97 9.29 7.68
C TYR A 26 -5.94 10.49 8.63
N GLU A 27 -5.36 10.32 9.82
CA GLU A 27 -5.29 11.38 10.82
C GLU A 27 -4.44 12.55 10.34
N GLN A 28 -3.32 12.27 9.66
CA GLN A 28 -2.46 13.32 9.14
C GLN A 28 -3.15 14.16 8.06
N ASN A 29 -4.04 13.55 7.29
CA ASN A 29 -4.67 14.22 6.17
C ASN A 29 -6.06 14.80 6.46
N THR A 30 -6.75 14.30 7.49
CA THR A 30 -8.11 14.77 7.83
C THR A 30 -8.17 15.50 9.17
N SER A 31 -7.13 15.40 9.99
CA SER A 31 -7.10 15.91 11.36
C SER A 31 -8.18 15.29 12.25
N GLN A 32 -8.61 14.08 11.89
CA GLN A 32 -9.61 13.34 12.65
C GLN A 32 -9.10 11.93 12.93
N PRO A 33 -9.47 11.35 14.07
CA PRO A 33 -9.07 9.97 14.37
C PRO A 33 -9.85 8.98 13.50
N LEU A 34 -9.22 7.85 13.20
CA LEU A 34 -9.87 6.75 12.49
C LEU A 34 -9.97 5.58 13.45
N PHE A 35 -11.19 5.18 13.78
CA PHE A 35 -11.44 4.05 14.68
C PHE A 35 -11.61 2.76 13.89
N ASP A 36 -11.30 1.63 14.53
CA ASP A 36 -11.36 0.33 13.89
C ASP A 36 -12.72 0.06 13.24
N ASP A 37 -13.81 0.46 13.90
CA ASP A 37 -15.15 0.23 13.39
C ASP A 37 -15.44 0.97 12.08
N ASN A 38 -14.67 1.99 11.80
CA ASN A 38 -14.84 2.79 10.58
C ASN A 38 -13.96 2.33 9.43
N ILE A 39 -13.08 1.37 9.68
CA ILE A 39 -12.21 0.83 8.64
C ILE A 39 -12.94 -0.28 7.91
N GLN A 40 -13.50 0.06 6.76
CA GLN A 40 -14.24 -0.88 5.94
C GLN A 40 -14.19 -0.43 4.47
N PRO A 41 -14.44 -1.33 3.53
CA PRO A 41 -14.51 -0.93 2.12
C PRO A 41 -15.49 0.22 1.92
N GLY A 42 -15.08 1.21 1.15
CA GLY A 42 -15.84 2.45 0.95
C GLY A 42 -15.28 3.65 1.69
N LEU A 43 -14.40 3.44 2.66
CA LEU A 43 -13.72 4.55 3.36
C LEU A 43 -12.93 5.38 2.36
N THR A 44 -13.14 6.69 2.37
CA THR A 44 -12.42 7.61 1.48
C THR A 44 -11.88 8.80 2.26
N TYR A 45 -10.79 9.35 1.78
CA TYR A 45 -10.25 10.62 2.26
C TYR A 45 -9.34 11.23 1.20
N LEU A 46 -9.06 12.52 1.34
CA LEU A 46 -8.14 13.23 0.47
C LEU A 46 -6.77 13.26 1.11
N LYS A 47 -5.77 12.92 0.33
CA LYS A 47 -4.38 12.94 0.76
C LYS A 47 -3.65 14.03 -0.01
N SER A 48 -2.96 14.90 0.72
CA SER A 48 -2.20 16.00 0.13
C SER A 48 -0.71 15.72 0.28
N PHE A 49 0.06 16.05 -0.74
CA PHE A 49 1.49 15.86 -0.71
C PHE A 49 2.19 16.87 -1.62
N GLY A 50 3.52 16.91 -1.55
CA GLY A 50 4.33 17.87 -2.30
C GLY A 50 4.53 19.15 -1.53
N ARG A 51 5.29 20.09 -2.12
CA ARG A 51 5.50 21.41 -1.52
C ARG A 51 4.18 22.16 -1.46
N ASN A 52 3.86 22.72 -0.29
CA ASN A 52 2.64 23.49 -0.05
C ASN A 52 1.37 22.68 -0.35
N GLN A 53 1.46 21.35 -0.29
CA GLN A 53 0.33 20.45 -0.50
C GLN A 53 -0.35 20.69 -1.85
N GLN A 54 0.45 20.91 -2.89
CA GLN A 54 -0.03 21.20 -4.25
C GLN A 54 -0.76 20.04 -4.91
N HIS A 55 -0.42 18.80 -4.51
CA HIS A 55 -0.98 17.61 -5.12
C HIS A 55 -1.98 16.95 -4.19
N GLN A 56 -3.11 16.57 -4.73
CA GLN A 56 -4.14 15.86 -3.98
C GLN A 56 -4.50 14.58 -4.68
N VAL A 57 -4.71 13.54 -3.87
CA VAL A 57 -5.12 12.22 -4.32
C VAL A 57 -6.29 11.79 -3.46
N LYS A 58 -7.33 11.27 -4.09
CA LYS A 58 -8.44 10.66 -3.35
C LYS A 58 -8.05 9.21 -3.06
N VAL A 59 -8.10 8.83 -1.81
CA VAL A 59 -7.83 7.46 -1.37
C VAL A 59 -9.15 6.76 -1.11
N LEU A 60 -9.33 5.60 -1.70
CA LEU A 60 -10.53 4.77 -1.50
C LEU A 60 -10.10 3.39 -1.06
N LEU A 61 -10.53 2.97 0.12
CA LEU A 61 -10.29 1.61 0.60
C LEU A 61 -11.30 0.69 -0.08
N THR A 62 -10.81 -0.26 -0.88
CA THR A 62 -11.66 -1.17 -1.64
C THR A 62 -11.72 -2.57 -1.05
N ALA A 63 -10.71 -2.97 -0.27
CA ALA A 63 -10.73 -4.26 0.42
C ALA A 63 -9.98 -4.15 1.74
N PHE A 64 -10.54 -4.75 2.77
CA PHE A 64 -9.94 -4.76 4.09
C PHE A 64 -10.40 -6.04 4.79
N GLU A 65 -9.65 -7.12 4.58
CA GLU A 65 -9.96 -8.45 5.14
C GLU A 65 -8.80 -8.89 6.02
N LYS A 66 -8.93 -8.68 7.29
CA LYS A 66 -7.90 -9.00 8.27
C LYS A 66 -7.77 -10.52 8.40
N PRO A 67 -6.56 -11.07 8.42
CA PRO A 67 -5.25 -10.42 8.23
C PRO A 67 -4.69 -10.64 6.82
N ARG A 68 -5.52 -10.79 5.83
CA ARG A 68 -5.18 -11.34 4.54
C ARG A 68 -5.05 -10.32 3.41
N LEU A 69 -5.95 -9.36 3.34
CA LEU A 69 -6.04 -8.49 2.15
C LEU A 69 -6.30 -7.04 2.53
N TYR A 70 -5.50 -6.16 1.95
CA TYR A 70 -5.64 -4.71 2.03
C TYR A 70 -5.49 -4.14 0.63
N GLU A 71 -6.49 -3.38 0.19
CA GLU A 71 -6.45 -2.80 -1.16
C GLU A 71 -7.00 -1.38 -1.13
N VAL A 72 -6.28 -0.48 -1.79
CA VAL A 72 -6.67 0.93 -1.92
C VAL A 72 -6.55 1.37 -3.36
N VAL A 73 -7.41 2.33 -3.74
CA VAL A 73 -7.35 2.98 -5.04
C VAL A 73 -7.02 4.45 -4.82
N PHE A 74 -5.97 4.91 -5.50
CA PHE A 74 -5.58 6.32 -5.50
C PHE A 74 -6.08 6.93 -6.80
N SER A 75 -6.90 7.99 -6.69
CA SER A 75 -7.48 8.67 -7.85
C SER A 75 -7.01 10.12 -7.90
N SER A 76 -6.55 10.55 -9.06
CA SER A 76 -6.15 11.92 -9.32
C SER A 76 -6.61 12.30 -10.72
N ASN A 77 -6.34 13.55 -11.12
CA ASN A 77 -6.63 13.99 -12.49
C ASN A 77 -5.76 13.27 -13.52
N ARG A 78 -4.74 12.52 -13.09
CA ARG A 78 -3.87 11.75 -14.00
C ARG A 78 -4.30 10.30 -14.15
N GLY A 79 -5.36 9.89 -13.44
CA GLY A 79 -5.85 8.52 -13.51
C GLY A 79 -5.95 7.86 -12.16
N LYS A 80 -6.07 6.55 -12.18
CA LYS A 80 -6.25 5.74 -10.96
C LYS A 80 -5.15 4.69 -10.85
N GLN A 81 -4.72 4.48 -9.62
CA GLN A 81 -3.74 3.45 -9.30
C GLN A 81 -4.31 2.58 -8.19
N THR A 82 -4.32 1.27 -8.41
CA THR A 82 -4.77 0.30 -7.40
C THR A 82 -3.54 -0.36 -6.80
N VAL A 83 -3.47 -0.36 -5.48
CA VAL A 83 -2.38 -0.99 -4.73
C VAL A 83 -2.99 -2.01 -3.78
N SER A 84 -2.50 -3.24 -3.82
CA SER A 84 -2.98 -4.28 -2.92
C SER A 84 -1.81 -4.99 -2.23
N TYR A 85 -2.06 -5.38 -0.98
CA TYR A 85 -1.18 -6.22 -0.18
C TYR A 85 -1.95 -7.46 0.21
N CYS A 86 -1.43 -8.63 -0.19
CA CYS A 86 -1.97 -9.91 0.25
C CYS A 86 -0.94 -10.57 1.16
N PHE A 87 -1.39 -11.05 2.30
CA PHE A 87 -0.54 -11.75 3.25
C PHE A 87 -1.00 -13.20 3.35
N SER A 88 -0.08 -14.13 3.12
CA SER A 88 -0.34 -15.55 3.22
C SER A 88 0.56 -16.15 4.30
N SER A 89 -0.04 -16.88 5.22
CA SER A 89 0.71 -17.54 6.29
C SER A 89 1.44 -18.76 5.76
N LEU A 90 2.74 -18.84 6.03
CA LEU A 90 3.53 -20.03 5.76
C LEU A 90 3.68 -20.87 7.02
N SER A 91 3.78 -20.20 8.16
CA SER A 91 3.85 -20.83 9.47
C SER A 91 3.47 -19.77 10.49
N LYS A 92 3.54 -20.10 11.78
CA LYS A 92 3.22 -19.19 12.86
C LYS A 92 3.98 -17.86 12.76
N ASP A 93 5.25 -17.93 12.35
CA ASP A 93 6.12 -16.74 12.34
C ASP A 93 6.70 -16.45 10.96
N GLU A 94 6.11 -17.02 9.90
CA GLU A 94 6.54 -16.76 8.54
C GLU A 94 5.36 -16.49 7.63
N SER A 95 5.54 -15.56 6.70
CA SER A 95 4.48 -15.16 5.78
C SER A 95 5.05 -14.82 4.42
N THR A 96 4.19 -14.83 3.42
CA THR A 96 4.49 -14.29 2.10
C THR A 96 3.67 -13.01 1.93
N ILE A 97 4.34 -11.93 1.51
CA ILE A 97 3.69 -10.68 1.13
C ILE A 97 3.62 -10.66 -0.39
N THR A 98 2.43 -10.48 -0.93
CA THR A 98 2.24 -10.25 -2.36
C THR A 98 1.75 -8.82 -2.54
N TYR A 99 2.59 -8.01 -3.16
CA TYR A 99 2.28 -6.61 -3.47
C TYR A 99 1.93 -6.51 -4.95
N GLN A 100 0.81 -5.87 -5.26
CA GLN A 100 0.41 -5.62 -6.63
C GLN A 100 0.06 -4.16 -6.83
N GLN A 101 0.44 -3.65 -7.97
CA GLN A 101 0.17 -2.28 -8.38
C GLN A 101 -0.35 -2.29 -9.81
N LYS A 102 -1.53 -1.70 -10.00
CA LYS A 102 -2.16 -1.61 -11.31
C LYS A 102 -2.53 -0.16 -11.59
N VAL A 103 -2.38 0.25 -12.84
CA VAL A 103 -2.67 1.61 -13.27
C VAL A 103 -3.83 1.57 -14.27
N SER A 104 -4.71 2.56 -14.19
CA SER A 104 -5.91 2.63 -15.03
C SER A 104 -5.56 2.91 -16.50
N GLU A 105 -6.54 2.66 -17.37
CA GLU A 105 -6.40 2.90 -18.80
C GLU A 105 -6.11 4.36 -19.14
N ALA A 106 -6.53 5.30 -18.28
CA ALA A 106 -6.27 6.72 -18.51
C ALA A 106 -4.78 7.02 -18.62
N ASP A 107 -3.94 6.24 -17.91
CA ASP A 107 -2.49 6.40 -17.96
C ASP A 107 -1.83 5.57 -19.04
N PHE A 108 -2.62 4.75 -19.74
CA PHE A 108 -2.07 3.83 -20.74
C PHE A 108 -1.34 4.57 -21.86
N PHE A 109 -1.90 5.68 -22.32
CA PHE A 109 -1.28 6.46 -23.39
C PHE A 109 0.04 7.07 -22.97
N GLN A 110 0.12 7.55 -21.73
CA GLN A 110 1.39 8.04 -21.19
C GLN A 110 2.39 6.91 -21.04
N LYS A 111 1.92 5.73 -20.66
CA LYS A 111 2.78 4.56 -20.57
C LYS A 111 3.30 4.12 -21.93
N ALA A 112 2.47 4.21 -22.98
CA ALA A 112 2.90 3.84 -24.31
C ALA A 112 4.08 4.71 -24.77
N ASN A 113 4.01 6.02 -24.47
CA ASN A 113 5.10 6.95 -24.80
C ASN A 113 6.32 6.72 -23.94
N ASN A 114 6.15 6.21 -22.71
CA ASN A 114 7.23 6.00 -21.77
C ASN A 114 7.59 4.52 -21.62
N PHE A 115 7.12 3.68 -22.53
CA PHE A 115 7.31 2.23 -22.44
C PHE A 115 8.78 1.83 -22.26
N LEU A 116 9.66 2.45 -23.03
CA LEU A 116 11.09 2.16 -22.92
C LEU A 116 11.66 2.59 -21.58
N LEU A 117 11.22 3.74 -21.06
CA LEU A 117 11.67 4.22 -19.76
C LEU A 117 11.18 3.30 -18.66
N ASN A 118 9.92 2.85 -18.73
CA ASN A 118 9.38 1.93 -17.74
C ASN A 118 10.15 0.61 -17.71
N LYS A 119 10.55 0.13 -18.86
CA LYS A 119 11.34 -1.09 -18.97
C LYS A 119 12.71 -0.92 -18.33
N LEU A 120 13.34 0.24 -18.53
CA LEU A 120 14.65 0.55 -17.97
C LEU A 120 14.59 0.71 -16.44
N PHE A 121 13.51 1.30 -15.93
CA PHE A 121 13.38 1.58 -14.50
C PHE A 121 12.65 0.48 -13.71
N LYS A 122 12.21 -0.57 -14.39
CA LYS A 122 11.46 -1.63 -13.72
C LYS A 122 12.22 -2.23 -12.53
N LYS A 123 13.50 -2.51 -12.71
CA LYS A 123 14.33 -3.08 -11.65
C LYS A 123 14.49 -2.11 -10.49
N SER A 124 14.60 -0.81 -10.77
CA SER A 124 14.72 0.20 -9.74
C SER A 124 13.43 0.28 -8.91
N ILE A 125 12.28 0.25 -9.56
CA ILE A 125 10.99 0.27 -8.89
C ILE A 125 10.80 -1.00 -8.04
N GLU A 126 11.18 -2.14 -8.57
CA GLU A 126 11.10 -3.41 -7.83
C GLU A 126 11.97 -3.38 -6.58
N ARG A 127 13.16 -2.77 -6.65
CA ARG A 127 14.03 -2.61 -5.49
C ARG A 127 13.41 -1.70 -4.44
N GLN A 128 12.78 -0.61 -4.87
CA GLN A 128 12.09 0.30 -3.95
C GLN A 128 10.96 -0.42 -3.23
N ILE A 129 10.17 -1.19 -3.96
CA ILE A 129 9.08 -1.96 -3.37
C ILE A 129 9.64 -3.03 -2.44
N ASP A 130 10.69 -3.73 -2.85
CA ASP A 130 11.32 -4.74 -1.98
C ASP A 130 11.82 -4.11 -0.68
N ALA A 131 12.43 -2.93 -0.75
CA ALA A 131 12.88 -2.20 0.43
C ALA A 131 11.69 -1.79 1.30
N GLN A 132 10.59 -1.38 0.68
CA GLN A 132 9.36 -1.04 1.39
C GLN A 132 8.78 -2.25 2.14
N LEU A 133 8.78 -3.41 1.48
CA LEU A 133 8.29 -4.64 2.11
C LEU A 133 9.21 -5.11 3.23
N ASN A 134 10.52 -4.92 3.07
CA ASN A 134 11.48 -5.19 4.16
C ASN A 134 11.22 -4.28 5.35
N ALA A 135 10.97 -2.99 5.10
CA ALA A 135 10.68 -2.04 6.17
C ALA A 135 9.41 -2.42 6.90
N LEU A 136 8.38 -2.83 6.16
CA LEU A 136 7.11 -3.30 6.73
C LEU A 136 7.35 -4.51 7.64
N ALA A 137 8.11 -5.50 7.16
CA ALA A 137 8.41 -6.69 7.93
C ALA A 137 9.22 -6.37 9.19
N ASN A 138 10.22 -5.49 9.07
CA ASN A 138 11.04 -5.08 10.22
C ASN A 138 10.21 -4.33 11.26
N GLN A 139 9.32 -3.46 10.82
CA GLN A 139 8.44 -2.74 11.74
C GLN A 139 7.50 -3.70 12.45
N ALA A 140 6.98 -4.70 11.74
CA ALA A 140 6.11 -5.72 12.34
C ALA A 140 6.86 -6.56 13.36
N LYS A 141 8.12 -6.92 13.09
CA LYS A 141 8.97 -7.66 14.05
C LYS A 141 9.22 -6.83 15.29
N ASN A 142 9.53 -5.56 15.13
CA ASN A 142 9.86 -4.69 16.27
C ASN A 142 8.64 -4.44 17.15
N SER A 143 7.44 -4.41 16.59
CA SER A 143 6.22 -4.21 17.37
C SER A 143 5.91 -5.40 18.28
N SER A 144 6.54 -6.55 18.04
CA SER A 144 6.32 -7.76 18.85
C SER A 144 7.16 -7.80 20.12
N ILE A 145 8.06 -6.83 20.31
CA ILE A 145 8.98 -6.82 21.45
C ILE A 145 8.33 -6.16 22.70
N LYS A 146 7.19 -5.60 22.55
CA LYS A 146 6.48 -4.97 23.67
C LYS A 146 5.77 -5.98 24.54
#